data_13b7476179ef6697a459fb9ff1c18c34
#
_entry.id   13b7476179ef6697a459fb9ff1c18c34
#
_cell.length_a   1.000
_cell.length_b   1.000
_cell.length_c   1.000
_cell.angle_alpha   90.00
_cell.angle_beta   90.00
_cell.angle_gamma   90.00
#
_symmetry.space_group_name_H-M   'P 1'
#
loop_
_entity.id
_entity.type
_entity.pdbx_description
1 polymer ?
#
loop_
_entity_poly.entity_id
_entity_poly.type
_entity_poly.pdbx_seq_one_letter_code
_entity_poly.pdbx_strand_id
1 'polypeptide(L)'
;MKKIGISCGKLVQRYGIDRALEICKESGFDAVDFSLEAYNLGDAIYGGSLDAFESHFDAIKRKADSLELEISQTHGRCRTYMPDNEQQNREIDLVSALDLRATSLLGAPSCVIHFINNTRWGKVSADVMRSVSANMFDKFVPYAEKFKVNIAMETFGAARVAGARIRDFFADPAEFKYQFDRLNTEYKTICVDTGHTHEAESFWVPPPEDMIRILGSDISILHLHDNSGHWDDHLLPGMGNIKWSAVFDALDDIGYTGVYNFELSVGFAGKMLEEYMIFIGGYLREFVDNHGKMK
;
A
#
# COMPACT_ATOMS: atom_id res chain seq x y z
N MET A 1 -14.95 17.01 6.15
CA MET A 1 -15.09 15.55 6.35
C MET A 1 -13.83 14.90 5.80
N LYS A 2 -13.16 14.05 6.56
CA LYS A 2 -11.99 13.30 6.11
C LYS A 2 -12.45 12.29 5.04
N LYS A 3 -11.69 12.15 3.93
CA LYS A 3 -12.01 11.15 2.91
C LYS A 3 -11.63 9.75 3.38
N ILE A 4 -12.45 8.75 3.06
CA ILE A 4 -12.13 7.34 3.28
C ILE A 4 -11.94 6.60 1.96
N GLY A 5 -10.95 5.71 1.93
CA GLY A 5 -10.64 4.84 0.80
C GLY A 5 -10.55 3.37 1.21
N ILE A 6 -10.53 2.50 0.22
CA ILE A 6 -10.45 1.04 0.42
C ILE A 6 -9.60 0.39 -0.67
N SER A 7 -8.78 -0.59 -0.31
CA SER A 7 -8.10 -1.45 -1.28
C SER A 7 -9.11 -2.34 -2.01
N CYS A 8 -9.22 -2.17 -3.34
CA CYS A 8 -10.28 -2.82 -4.11
C CYS A 8 -9.85 -4.14 -4.79
N GLY A 9 -8.63 -4.60 -4.62
CA GLY A 9 -8.06 -5.75 -5.34
C GLY A 9 -8.88 -7.04 -5.22
N LYS A 10 -9.42 -7.36 -4.04
CA LYS A 10 -10.27 -8.55 -3.83
C LYS A 10 -11.63 -8.43 -4.51
N LEU A 11 -12.18 -7.23 -4.59
CA LEU A 11 -13.43 -6.98 -5.34
C LEU A 11 -13.18 -7.13 -6.85
N VAL A 12 -12.08 -6.55 -7.35
CA VAL A 12 -11.69 -6.68 -8.77
C VAL A 12 -11.51 -8.15 -9.16
N GLN A 13 -10.82 -8.93 -8.33
CA GLN A 13 -10.64 -10.36 -8.57
C GLN A 13 -11.96 -11.13 -8.65
N ARG A 14 -12.96 -10.72 -7.86
CA ARG A 14 -14.23 -11.44 -7.77
C ARG A 14 -15.26 -11.00 -8.80
N TYR A 15 -15.39 -9.70 -9.04
CA TYR A 15 -16.49 -9.12 -9.80
C TYR A 15 -16.05 -8.44 -11.10
N GLY A 16 -14.75 -8.34 -11.36
CA GLY A 16 -14.21 -7.48 -12.40
C GLY A 16 -14.13 -6.01 -11.96
N ILE A 17 -13.46 -5.21 -12.77
CA ILE A 17 -13.09 -3.83 -12.41
C ILE A 17 -14.32 -2.93 -12.24
N ASP A 18 -15.22 -2.91 -13.24
CA ASP A 18 -16.35 -1.99 -13.26
C ASP A 18 -17.27 -2.20 -12.04
N ARG A 19 -17.62 -3.46 -11.74
CA ARG A 19 -18.49 -3.78 -10.61
C ARG A 19 -17.78 -3.53 -9.27
N ALA A 20 -16.47 -3.79 -9.19
CA ALA A 20 -15.67 -3.50 -8.00
C ALA A 20 -15.72 -2.00 -7.64
N LEU A 21 -15.53 -1.12 -8.63
CA LEU A 21 -15.60 0.33 -8.42
C LEU A 21 -17.01 0.78 -8.03
N GLU A 22 -18.06 0.21 -8.65
CA GLU A 22 -19.45 0.47 -8.27
C GLU A 22 -19.71 0.09 -6.81
N ILE A 23 -19.31 -1.12 -6.39
CA ILE A 23 -19.47 -1.58 -5.01
C ILE A 23 -18.77 -0.63 -4.04
N CYS A 24 -17.54 -0.18 -4.32
CA CYS A 24 -16.83 0.78 -3.47
C CYS A 24 -17.63 2.09 -3.34
N LYS A 25 -18.16 2.62 -4.44
CA LYS A 25 -18.98 3.85 -4.42
C LYS A 25 -20.31 3.65 -3.67
N GLU A 26 -21.02 2.57 -3.95
CA GLU A 26 -22.28 2.22 -3.29
C GLU A 26 -22.12 2.01 -1.78
N SER A 27 -20.90 1.57 -1.36
CA SER A 27 -20.54 1.41 0.04
C SER A 27 -20.13 2.70 0.75
N GLY A 28 -20.12 3.84 0.04
CA GLY A 28 -19.86 5.16 0.62
C GLY A 28 -18.38 5.53 0.74
N PHE A 29 -17.49 4.85 0.02
CA PHE A 29 -16.08 5.25 -0.09
C PHE A 29 -15.91 6.44 -1.05
N ASP A 30 -14.99 7.33 -0.72
CA ASP A 30 -14.61 8.48 -1.54
C ASP A 30 -13.52 8.12 -2.54
N ALA A 31 -12.71 7.11 -2.20
CA ALA A 31 -11.54 6.71 -2.96
C ALA A 31 -11.27 5.21 -2.92
N VAL A 32 -10.44 4.78 -3.87
CA VAL A 32 -9.88 3.42 -3.86
C VAL A 32 -8.35 3.45 -3.96
N ASP A 33 -7.75 2.44 -3.36
CA ASP A 33 -6.42 1.97 -3.67
C ASP A 33 -6.55 0.86 -4.72
N PHE A 34 -6.00 1.11 -5.91
CA PHE A 34 -6.13 0.19 -7.04
C PHE A 34 -4.92 -0.73 -7.13
N SER A 35 -5.13 -2.04 -6.90
CA SER A 35 -4.04 -3.03 -6.96
C SER A 35 -3.63 -3.34 -8.41
N LEU A 36 -2.34 -3.20 -8.68
CA LEU A 36 -1.70 -3.55 -9.95
C LEU A 36 -1.07 -4.95 -9.94
N GLU A 37 -1.09 -5.66 -8.81
CA GLU A 37 -0.44 -6.97 -8.65
C GLU A 37 -0.94 -8.07 -9.60
N ALA A 38 -2.18 -7.97 -10.06
CA ALA A 38 -2.77 -8.94 -10.97
C ALA A 38 -2.15 -8.89 -12.39
N TYR A 39 -1.56 -7.75 -12.79
CA TYR A 39 -0.98 -7.60 -14.12
C TYR A 39 0.46 -8.13 -14.14
N ASN A 40 0.85 -8.77 -15.23
CA ASN A 40 2.20 -9.31 -15.43
C ASN A 40 2.62 -9.28 -16.90
N LEU A 41 3.91 -9.47 -17.19
CA LEU A 41 4.43 -9.41 -18.57
C LEU A 41 3.88 -10.51 -19.49
N GLY A 42 3.23 -11.53 -18.96
CA GLY A 42 2.61 -12.59 -19.73
C GLY A 42 1.16 -12.32 -20.14
N ASP A 43 0.52 -11.26 -19.60
CA ASP A 43 -0.87 -10.93 -19.96
C ASP A 43 -0.96 -9.95 -21.14
N ALA A 44 -2.18 -9.81 -21.68
CA ALA A 44 -2.44 -8.98 -22.87
C ALA A 44 -2.28 -7.47 -22.59
N ILE A 45 -2.28 -7.03 -21.33
CA ILE A 45 -2.15 -5.62 -20.96
C ILE A 45 -0.69 -5.24 -20.79
N TYR A 46 0.04 -5.90 -19.87
CA TYR A 46 1.45 -5.58 -19.61
C TYR A 46 2.40 -6.16 -20.65
N GLY A 47 2.05 -7.28 -21.29
CA GLY A 47 2.83 -7.88 -22.40
C GLY A 47 2.35 -7.49 -23.78
N GLY A 48 1.29 -6.68 -23.89
CA GLY A 48 0.67 -6.28 -25.13
C GLY A 48 1.26 -5.02 -25.77
N SER A 49 0.49 -4.39 -26.65
CA SER A 49 0.87 -3.12 -27.26
C SER A 49 0.68 -1.96 -26.28
N LEU A 50 1.43 -0.88 -26.54
CA LEU A 50 1.32 0.35 -25.77
C LEU A 50 -0.10 0.94 -25.82
N ASP A 51 -0.73 0.93 -27.00
CA ASP A 51 -2.10 1.45 -27.19
C ASP A 51 -3.11 0.64 -26.39
N ALA A 52 -2.96 -0.70 -26.32
CA ALA A 52 -3.82 -1.55 -25.51
C ALA A 52 -3.66 -1.26 -24.01
N PHE A 53 -2.42 -1.08 -23.57
CA PHE A 53 -2.10 -0.70 -22.18
C PHE A 53 -2.74 0.64 -21.81
N GLU A 54 -2.50 1.69 -22.59
CA GLU A 54 -3.07 3.02 -22.33
C GLU A 54 -4.59 3.00 -22.35
N SER A 55 -5.19 2.39 -23.39
CA SER A 55 -6.65 2.30 -23.52
C SER A 55 -7.30 1.58 -22.34
N HIS A 56 -6.63 0.57 -21.79
CA HIS A 56 -7.13 -0.18 -20.64
C HIS A 56 -7.20 0.70 -19.38
N PHE A 57 -6.10 1.37 -19.03
CA PHE A 57 -6.06 2.21 -17.82
C PHE A 57 -6.89 3.49 -17.97
N ASP A 58 -6.95 4.07 -19.15
CA ASP A 58 -7.85 5.18 -19.46
C ASP A 58 -9.34 4.79 -19.30
N ALA A 59 -9.71 3.55 -19.67
CA ALA A 59 -11.07 3.08 -19.46
C ALA A 59 -11.42 2.95 -17.97
N ILE A 60 -10.50 2.44 -17.15
CA ILE A 60 -10.65 2.36 -15.69
C ILE A 60 -10.80 3.76 -15.09
N LYS A 61 -9.93 4.69 -15.49
CA LYS A 61 -10.00 6.08 -15.03
C LYS A 61 -11.34 6.72 -15.36
N ARG A 62 -11.81 6.60 -16.61
CA ARG A 62 -13.13 7.12 -17.01
C ARG A 62 -14.28 6.50 -16.20
N LYS A 63 -14.20 5.20 -15.89
CA LYS A 63 -15.21 4.55 -15.05
C LYS A 63 -15.22 5.12 -13.63
N ALA A 64 -14.04 5.25 -13.01
CA ALA A 64 -13.91 5.84 -11.68
C ALA A 64 -14.44 7.29 -11.65
N ASP A 65 -14.08 8.12 -12.66
CA ASP A 65 -14.57 9.48 -12.80
C ASP A 65 -16.09 9.55 -12.95
N SER A 66 -16.69 8.64 -13.72
CA SER A 66 -18.15 8.60 -13.91
C SER A 66 -18.91 8.27 -12.63
N LEU A 67 -18.24 7.64 -11.67
CA LEU A 67 -18.74 7.33 -10.34
C LEU A 67 -18.39 8.40 -9.29
N GLU A 68 -17.63 9.43 -9.68
CA GLU A 68 -17.06 10.38 -8.73
C GLU A 68 -16.29 9.66 -7.61
N LEU A 69 -15.49 8.65 -7.99
CA LEU A 69 -14.66 7.85 -7.11
C LEU A 69 -13.19 8.13 -7.42
N GLU A 70 -12.44 8.64 -6.45
CA GLU A 70 -11.02 8.94 -6.62
C GLU A 70 -10.19 7.64 -6.65
N ILE A 71 -9.18 7.56 -7.51
CA ILE A 71 -8.10 6.58 -7.34
C ILE A 71 -6.98 7.31 -6.62
N SER A 72 -6.95 7.19 -5.29
CA SER A 72 -6.06 7.98 -4.44
C SER A 72 -4.62 7.49 -4.43
N GLN A 73 -4.43 6.23 -4.68
CA GLN A 73 -3.15 5.53 -4.74
C GLN A 73 -3.30 4.24 -5.52
N THR A 74 -2.18 3.65 -5.91
CA THR A 74 -2.13 2.29 -6.45
C THR A 74 -1.19 1.44 -5.61
N HIS A 75 -1.52 0.16 -5.49
CA HIS A 75 -0.61 -0.84 -4.94
C HIS A 75 0.15 -1.51 -6.08
N GLY A 76 1.45 -1.29 -6.16
CA GLY A 76 2.36 -1.90 -7.12
C GLY A 76 2.75 -3.32 -6.72
N ARG A 77 4.03 -3.67 -6.86
CA ARG A 77 4.48 -5.04 -6.60
C ARG A 77 4.84 -5.28 -5.14
N CYS A 78 4.24 -6.33 -4.54
CA CYS A 78 4.73 -6.92 -3.30
C CYS A 78 5.99 -7.77 -3.55
N ARG A 79 6.21 -8.21 -4.80
CA ARG A 79 7.43 -8.94 -5.18
C ARG A 79 8.59 -7.98 -5.30
N THR A 80 9.70 -8.34 -4.66
CA THR A 80 10.93 -7.56 -4.65
C THR A 80 12.11 -8.38 -5.14
N TYR A 81 13.29 -7.78 -5.21
CA TYR A 81 14.48 -8.47 -5.66
C TYR A 81 14.78 -9.72 -4.84
N MET A 82 15.24 -10.75 -5.55
CA MET A 82 15.66 -12.02 -4.98
C MET A 82 17.17 -12.20 -5.12
N PRO A 83 17.85 -12.77 -4.11
CA PRO A 83 19.23 -13.20 -4.28
C PRO A 83 19.31 -14.24 -5.41
N ASP A 84 20.36 -14.20 -6.20
CA ASP A 84 20.69 -15.18 -7.23
C ASP A 84 19.59 -15.42 -8.29
N ASN A 85 18.66 -14.46 -8.49
CA ASN A 85 17.61 -14.54 -9.51
C ASN A 85 17.54 -13.26 -10.35
N GLU A 86 18.56 -13.03 -11.16
CA GLU A 86 18.63 -11.85 -12.03
C GLU A 86 17.48 -11.75 -13.03
N GLN A 87 16.93 -12.85 -13.50
CA GLN A 87 15.79 -12.84 -14.41
C GLN A 87 14.57 -12.25 -13.72
N GLN A 88 14.23 -12.71 -12.53
CA GLN A 88 13.12 -12.19 -11.74
C GLN A 88 13.36 -10.71 -11.39
N ASN A 89 14.59 -10.32 -11.05
CA ASN A 89 14.90 -8.94 -10.72
C ASN A 89 14.70 -8.01 -11.93
N ARG A 90 15.08 -8.45 -13.15
CA ARG A 90 14.77 -7.72 -14.39
C ARG A 90 13.27 -7.63 -14.68
N GLU A 91 12.52 -8.70 -14.40
CA GLU A 91 11.06 -8.67 -14.53
C GLU A 91 10.43 -7.66 -13.58
N ILE A 92 10.92 -7.57 -12.34
CA ILE A 92 10.49 -6.58 -11.35
C ILE A 92 10.78 -5.16 -11.84
N ASP A 93 11.96 -4.90 -12.40
CA ASP A 93 12.29 -3.58 -12.97
C ASP A 93 11.28 -3.16 -14.04
N LEU A 94 10.94 -4.08 -14.95
CA LEU A 94 10.01 -3.80 -16.05
C LEU A 94 8.58 -3.60 -15.56
N VAL A 95 8.08 -4.49 -14.70
CA VAL A 95 6.69 -4.38 -14.22
C VAL A 95 6.51 -3.16 -13.32
N SER A 96 7.49 -2.80 -12.49
CA SER A 96 7.41 -1.60 -11.66
C SER A 96 7.41 -0.31 -12.50
N ALA A 97 8.13 -0.29 -13.62
CA ALA A 97 8.06 0.83 -14.56
C ALA A 97 6.67 0.95 -15.22
N LEU A 98 6.02 -0.19 -15.52
CA LEU A 98 4.65 -0.23 -16.04
C LEU A 98 3.64 0.14 -14.95
N ASP A 99 3.85 -0.28 -13.70
CA ASP A 99 3.02 0.12 -12.56
C ASP A 99 3.02 1.65 -12.37
N LEU A 100 4.19 2.29 -12.40
CA LEU A 100 4.29 3.76 -12.32
C LEU A 100 3.58 4.44 -13.51
N ARG A 101 3.66 3.87 -14.71
CA ARG A 101 2.91 4.39 -15.86
C ARG A 101 1.41 4.22 -15.70
N ALA A 102 0.96 3.03 -15.28
CA ALA A 102 -0.46 2.74 -15.02
C ALA A 102 -1.02 3.69 -13.95
N THR A 103 -0.27 3.92 -12.87
CA THR A 103 -0.61 4.87 -11.82
C THR A 103 -0.86 6.27 -12.36
N SER A 104 0.03 6.75 -13.25
CA SER A 104 -0.14 8.04 -13.91
C SER A 104 -1.40 8.11 -14.78
N LEU A 105 -1.69 7.06 -15.57
CA LEU A 105 -2.91 6.99 -16.40
C LEU A 105 -4.18 6.93 -15.56
N LEU A 106 -4.13 6.26 -14.42
CA LEU A 106 -5.22 6.22 -13.45
C LEU A 106 -5.42 7.56 -12.72
N GLY A 107 -4.50 8.50 -12.86
CA GLY A 107 -4.54 9.81 -12.20
C GLY A 107 -4.21 9.75 -10.71
N ALA A 108 -3.67 8.65 -10.22
CA ALA A 108 -3.22 8.52 -8.85
C ALA A 108 -1.84 9.18 -8.64
N PRO A 109 -1.62 9.87 -7.51
CA PRO A 109 -0.35 10.56 -7.26
C PRO A 109 0.79 9.65 -6.83
N SER A 110 0.49 8.43 -6.35
CA SER A 110 1.48 7.56 -5.69
C SER A 110 1.24 6.09 -6.00
N CYS A 111 2.34 5.35 -6.18
CA CYS A 111 2.36 3.90 -6.33
C CYS A 111 3.13 3.28 -5.16
N VAL A 112 2.48 2.41 -4.39
CA VAL A 112 3.12 1.67 -3.30
C VAL A 112 4.10 0.65 -3.88
N ILE A 113 5.31 0.64 -3.37
CA ILE A 113 6.36 -0.31 -3.76
C ILE A 113 7.05 -0.83 -2.51
N HIS A 114 7.04 -2.14 -2.35
CA HIS A 114 7.63 -2.81 -1.20
C HIS A 114 9.16 -2.80 -1.23
N PHE A 115 9.75 -2.79 -0.04
CA PHE A 115 11.17 -3.06 0.14
C PHE A 115 11.52 -4.53 -0.12
N ILE A 116 12.80 -4.81 -0.30
CA ILE A 116 13.31 -6.19 -0.16
C ILE A 116 13.16 -6.63 1.30
N ASN A 117 12.87 -7.90 1.54
CA ASN A 117 12.67 -8.41 2.89
C ASN A 117 13.63 -9.54 3.28
N ASN A 118 13.88 -9.68 4.57
CA ASN A 118 14.82 -10.67 5.12
C ASN A 118 14.44 -12.11 4.82
N THR A 119 13.15 -12.41 4.60
CA THR A 119 12.67 -13.77 4.37
C THR A 119 13.26 -14.38 3.12
N ARG A 120 13.60 -13.55 2.15
CA ARG A 120 14.16 -13.94 0.86
C ARG A 120 15.68 -13.89 0.85
N TRP A 121 16.26 -12.92 1.58
CA TRP A 121 17.69 -12.67 1.60
C TRP A 121 18.44 -13.42 2.71
N GLY A 122 17.72 -13.98 3.69
CA GLY A 122 18.32 -14.72 4.81
C GLY A 122 19.23 -13.84 5.67
N LYS A 123 20.30 -14.43 6.19
CA LYS A 123 21.27 -13.73 7.03
C LYS A 123 22.32 -13.04 6.17
N VAL A 124 22.04 -11.82 5.75
CA VAL A 124 23.00 -10.95 5.05
C VAL A 124 23.33 -9.74 5.93
N SER A 125 24.43 -9.04 5.61
CA SER A 125 24.80 -7.82 6.34
C SER A 125 23.83 -6.67 6.06
N ALA A 126 23.76 -5.71 6.98
CA ALA A 126 23.00 -4.47 6.78
C ALA A 126 23.40 -3.74 5.47
N ASP A 127 24.69 -3.74 5.14
CA ASP A 127 25.20 -3.10 3.92
C ASP A 127 24.66 -3.78 2.65
N VAL A 128 24.49 -5.10 2.67
CA VAL A 128 23.84 -5.83 1.55
C VAL A 128 22.38 -5.42 1.43
N MET A 129 21.63 -5.41 2.54
CA MET A 129 20.22 -5.00 2.53
C MET A 129 20.05 -3.57 2.01
N ARG A 130 20.87 -2.63 2.51
CA ARG A 130 20.85 -1.24 2.05
C ARG A 130 21.21 -1.11 0.58
N SER A 131 22.27 -1.76 0.11
CA SER A 131 22.76 -1.61 -1.26
C SER A 131 21.83 -2.24 -2.29
N VAL A 132 21.23 -3.39 -1.99
CA VAL A 132 20.28 -4.05 -2.91
C VAL A 132 18.97 -3.26 -2.98
N SER A 133 18.45 -2.81 -1.84
CA SER A 133 17.26 -1.97 -1.81
C SER A 133 17.50 -0.66 -2.56
N ALA A 134 18.65 -0.02 -2.34
CA ALA A 134 19.07 1.16 -3.05
C ALA A 134 19.09 0.96 -4.57
N ASN A 135 19.75 -0.10 -5.04
CA ASN A 135 19.81 -0.43 -6.47
C ASN A 135 18.44 -0.68 -7.09
N MET A 136 17.51 -1.28 -6.35
CA MET A 136 16.14 -1.49 -6.80
C MET A 136 15.40 -0.15 -6.97
N PHE A 137 15.34 0.68 -5.93
CA PHE A 137 14.61 1.94 -5.97
C PHE A 137 15.21 2.96 -6.93
N ASP A 138 16.54 3.03 -7.03
CA ASP A 138 17.22 3.95 -7.96
C ASP A 138 16.82 3.73 -9.41
N LYS A 139 16.48 2.49 -9.80
CA LYS A 139 15.98 2.18 -11.15
C LYS A 139 14.58 2.68 -11.42
N PHE A 140 13.79 2.92 -10.39
CA PHE A 140 12.43 3.42 -10.53
C PHE A 140 12.35 4.95 -10.64
N VAL A 141 13.37 5.66 -10.15
CA VAL A 141 13.43 7.14 -10.17
C VAL A 141 13.17 7.73 -11.57
N PRO A 142 13.83 7.30 -12.66
CA PRO A 142 13.57 7.87 -13.99
C PRO A 142 12.12 7.73 -14.45
N TYR A 143 11.43 6.69 -14.03
CA TYR A 143 10.01 6.47 -14.36
C TYR A 143 9.09 7.30 -13.47
N ALA A 144 9.38 7.41 -12.18
CA ALA A 144 8.67 8.28 -11.25
C ALA A 144 8.69 9.74 -11.73
N GLU A 145 9.86 10.26 -12.11
CA GLU A 145 10.04 11.60 -12.66
C GLU A 145 9.33 11.78 -14.01
N LYS A 146 9.47 10.80 -14.92
CA LYS A 146 8.82 10.81 -16.23
C LYS A 146 7.30 10.87 -16.14
N PHE A 147 6.73 10.07 -15.25
CA PHE A 147 5.29 9.92 -15.13
C PHE A 147 4.70 10.82 -14.03
N LYS A 148 5.52 11.54 -13.28
CA LYS A 148 5.14 12.41 -12.15
C LYS A 148 4.32 11.66 -11.09
N VAL A 149 4.79 10.47 -10.73
CA VAL A 149 4.18 9.58 -9.75
C VAL A 149 5.16 9.35 -8.61
N ASN A 150 4.72 9.49 -7.37
CA ASN A 150 5.57 9.21 -6.23
C ASN A 150 5.80 7.70 -6.07
N ILE A 151 7.06 7.33 -5.87
CA ILE A 151 7.41 6.04 -5.29
C ILE A 151 7.01 6.10 -3.82
N ALA A 152 5.95 5.41 -3.45
CA ALA A 152 5.50 5.33 -2.06
C ALA A 152 6.15 4.12 -1.39
N MET A 153 7.15 4.39 -0.55
CA MET A 153 7.80 3.35 0.25
C MET A 153 6.90 2.98 1.42
N GLU A 154 6.55 1.70 1.56
CA GLU A 154 5.68 1.23 2.60
C GLU A 154 6.46 0.79 3.84
N THR A 155 5.93 1.10 5.03
CA THR A 155 6.49 0.61 6.29
C THR A 155 6.30 -0.91 6.41
N PHE A 156 7.34 -1.56 6.94
CA PHE A 156 7.38 -3.02 7.07
C PHE A 156 7.18 -3.46 8.52
N GLY A 157 6.87 -4.75 8.68
CA GLY A 157 6.58 -5.37 9.95
C GLY A 157 7.52 -6.52 10.30
N ALA A 158 6.94 -7.67 10.52
CA ALA A 158 7.63 -8.90 10.80
C ALA A 158 7.18 -9.98 9.81
N ALA A 159 8.04 -10.94 9.58
CA ALA A 159 7.76 -12.06 8.70
C ALA A 159 7.94 -13.39 9.43
N ARG A 160 7.40 -14.47 8.87
CA ARG A 160 7.62 -15.83 9.39
C ARG A 160 8.55 -16.62 8.50
N VAL A 161 9.59 -17.15 9.12
CA VAL A 161 10.55 -18.05 8.47
C VAL A 161 10.67 -19.33 9.30
N ALA A 162 10.36 -20.47 8.71
CA ALA A 162 10.41 -21.80 9.38
C ALA A 162 9.67 -21.81 10.75
N GLY A 163 8.53 -21.12 10.84
CA GLY A 163 7.72 -21.04 12.05
C GLY A 163 8.15 -19.98 13.08
N ALA A 164 9.31 -19.37 12.92
CA ALA A 164 9.77 -18.29 13.78
C ALA A 164 9.35 -16.92 13.19
N ARG A 165 8.96 -15.99 14.04
CA ARG A 165 8.80 -14.59 13.65
C ARG A 165 10.15 -13.90 13.66
N ILE A 166 10.41 -13.12 12.64
CA ILE A 166 11.61 -12.29 12.51
C ILE A 166 11.19 -10.87 12.15
N ARG A 167 11.85 -9.87 12.73
CA ARG A 167 11.67 -8.47 12.30
C ARG A 167 12.24 -8.30 10.90
N ASP A 168 11.49 -7.62 10.04
CA ASP A 168 12.08 -7.18 8.76
C ASP A 168 13.15 -6.10 9.00
N PHE A 169 14.12 -6.03 8.10
CA PHE A 169 15.23 -5.08 8.22
C PHE A 169 14.73 -3.64 8.16
N PHE A 170 13.83 -3.34 7.25
CA PHE A 170 13.26 -2.00 7.05
C PHE A 170 12.06 -1.69 7.96
N ALA A 171 11.69 -2.59 8.89
CA ALA A 171 10.82 -2.24 10.00
C ALA A 171 11.51 -1.31 11.02
N ASP A 172 12.84 -1.25 11.01
CA ASP A 172 13.60 -0.29 11.81
C ASP A 172 13.45 1.12 11.21
N PRO A 173 12.92 2.11 11.97
CA PRO A 173 12.68 3.45 11.42
C PRO A 173 13.94 4.16 10.95
N ALA A 174 15.11 3.87 11.54
CA ALA A 174 16.36 4.46 11.11
C ALA A 174 16.82 3.89 9.77
N GLU A 175 16.66 2.59 9.53
CA GLU A 175 16.97 1.96 8.26
C GLU A 175 15.98 2.37 7.16
N PHE A 176 14.71 2.45 7.51
CA PHE A 176 13.65 2.94 6.61
C PHE A 176 13.95 4.38 6.18
N LYS A 177 14.15 5.27 7.15
CA LYS A 177 14.42 6.70 6.89
C LYS A 177 15.71 6.90 6.11
N TYR A 178 16.76 6.13 6.42
CA TYR A 178 18.01 6.15 5.64
C TYR A 178 17.77 5.85 4.15
N GLN A 179 16.97 4.84 3.83
CA GLN A 179 16.66 4.51 2.43
C GLN A 179 15.76 5.54 1.77
N PHE A 180 14.80 6.06 2.49
CA PHE A 180 13.92 7.11 1.99
C PHE A 180 14.70 8.39 1.68
N ASP A 181 15.53 8.86 2.61
CA ASP A 181 16.26 10.11 2.48
C ASP A 181 17.29 10.07 1.35
N ARG A 182 17.97 8.93 1.17
CA ARG A 182 18.98 8.77 0.11
C ARG A 182 18.38 8.77 -1.30
N LEU A 183 17.10 8.43 -1.48
CA LEU A 183 16.47 8.40 -2.80
C LEU A 183 16.39 9.81 -3.37
N ASN A 184 17.18 10.07 -4.42
CA ASN A 184 17.36 11.42 -4.95
C ASN A 184 16.31 11.75 -6.02
N THR A 185 15.09 12.04 -5.57
CA THR A 185 14.00 12.53 -6.39
C THR A 185 12.98 13.28 -5.53
N GLU A 186 12.24 14.21 -6.12
CA GLU A 186 11.06 14.83 -5.48
C GLU A 186 9.83 13.91 -5.54
N TYR A 187 9.80 12.93 -6.44
CA TYR A 187 8.70 11.97 -6.61
C TYR A 187 8.86 10.78 -5.68
N LYS A 188 8.81 11.04 -4.38
CA LYS A 188 8.85 10.01 -3.32
C LYS A 188 7.93 10.40 -2.17
N THR A 189 7.37 9.40 -1.52
CA THR A 189 6.56 9.57 -0.31
C THR A 189 6.59 8.30 0.52
N ILE A 190 5.98 8.34 1.68
CA ILE A 190 5.84 7.21 2.58
C ILE A 190 4.38 6.76 2.62
N CYS A 191 4.17 5.44 2.52
CA CYS A 191 2.95 4.77 2.90
C CYS A 191 3.14 4.19 4.30
N VAL A 192 2.34 4.65 5.27
CA VAL A 192 2.33 3.99 6.58
C VAL A 192 1.27 2.92 6.60
N ASP A 193 1.73 1.67 6.81
CA ASP A 193 0.88 0.55 7.16
C ASP A 193 0.84 0.37 8.67
N THR A 194 -0.36 0.50 9.25
CA THR A 194 -0.55 0.43 10.70
C THR A 194 -0.38 -0.97 11.26
N GLY A 195 -0.81 -1.99 10.50
CA GLY A 195 -0.72 -3.38 10.93
C GLY A 195 0.71 -3.90 10.87
N HIS A 196 1.46 -3.60 9.81
CA HIS A 196 2.88 -3.94 9.71
C HIS A 196 3.66 -3.35 10.89
N THR A 197 3.44 -2.08 11.19
CA THR A 197 4.12 -1.42 12.29
C THR A 197 3.74 -2.05 13.63
N HIS A 198 2.44 -2.34 13.85
CA HIS A 198 1.93 -2.93 15.09
C HIS A 198 2.46 -4.35 15.32
N GLU A 199 2.49 -5.21 14.30
CA GLU A 199 3.02 -6.56 14.47
C GLU A 199 4.52 -6.59 14.79
N ALA A 200 5.25 -5.53 14.46
CA ALA A 200 6.69 -5.41 14.72
C ALA A 200 7.03 -4.87 16.13
N GLU A 201 6.08 -4.37 16.90
CA GLU A 201 6.31 -3.82 18.25
C GLU A 201 7.02 -4.81 19.17
N SER A 202 6.71 -6.11 19.06
CA SER A 202 7.39 -7.16 19.83
C SER A 202 8.89 -7.28 19.56
N PHE A 203 9.39 -6.60 18.53
CA PHE A 203 10.80 -6.51 18.14
C PHE A 203 11.42 -5.14 18.41
N TRP A 204 10.82 -4.35 19.32
CA TRP A 204 11.28 -3.01 19.69
C TRP A 204 11.15 -1.97 18.56
N VAL A 205 10.27 -2.23 17.60
CA VAL A 205 9.83 -1.22 16.63
C VAL A 205 8.83 -0.31 17.31
N PRO A 206 8.86 1.01 17.07
CA PRO A 206 7.86 1.92 17.62
C PRO A 206 6.44 1.53 17.23
N PRO A 207 5.43 1.75 18.09
CA PRO A 207 4.04 1.53 17.72
C PRO A 207 3.60 2.48 16.59
N PRO A 208 2.46 2.20 15.90
CA PRO A 208 2.02 2.97 14.75
C PRO A 208 1.97 4.48 14.98
N GLU A 209 1.45 4.92 16.12
CA GLU A 209 1.36 6.34 16.48
C GLU A 209 2.73 7.04 16.60
N ASP A 210 3.73 6.34 17.08
CA ASP A 210 5.09 6.88 17.20
C ASP A 210 5.84 6.80 15.87
N MET A 211 5.63 5.72 15.09
CA MET A 211 6.18 5.60 13.73
C MET A 211 5.67 6.76 12.85
N ILE A 212 4.37 7.08 12.91
CA ILE A 212 3.78 8.22 12.18
C ILE A 212 4.50 9.52 12.56
N ARG A 213 4.73 9.79 13.84
CA ARG A 213 5.44 11.00 14.28
C ARG A 213 6.90 11.04 13.83
N ILE A 214 7.59 9.89 13.85
CA ILE A 214 8.98 9.76 13.40
C ILE A 214 9.11 10.05 11.90
N LEU A 215 8.20 9.53 11.09
CA LEU A 215 8.22 9.67 9.64
C LEU A 215 7.66 11.04 9.18
N GLY A 216 6.76 11.62 9.97
CA GLY A 216 6.32 13.00 9.84
C GLY A 216 5.62 13.33 8.51
N SER A 217 5.91 14.52 7.99
CA SER A 217 5.27 15.06 6.77
C SER A 217 5.66 14.36 5.46
N ASP A 218 6.60 13.41 5.49
CA ASP A 218 6.92 12.59 4.33
C ASP A 218 5.81 11.56 4.02
N ILE A 219 4.87 11.34 4.96
CA ILE A 219 3.71 10.47 4.80
C ILE A 219 2.63 11.17 3.98
N SER A 220 2.24 10.60 2.84
CA SER A 220 1.11 11.12 2.06
C SER A 220 0.01 10.10 1.81
N ILE A 221 0.25 8.82 2.04
CA ILE A 221 -0.72 7.75 1.88
C ILE A 221 -0.66 6.75 3.04
N LEU A 222 -1.73 6.00 3.22
CA LEU A 222 -1.92 5.09 4.35
C LEU A 222 -2.46 3.74 3.89
N HIS A 223 -2.05 2.68 4.60
CA HIS A 223 -2.74 1.40 4.70
C HIS A 223 -3.18 1.20 6.15
N LEU A 224 -4.48 1.36 6.37
CA LEU A 224 -5.06 1.27 7.71
C LEU A 224 -5.76 -0.07 7.88
N HIS A 225 -5.30 -0.86 8.80
CA HIS A 225 -5.95 -2.10 9.24
C HIS A 225 -5.52 -2.45 10.66
N ASP A 226 -6.28 -3.30 11.30
CA ASP A 226 -6.01 -3.76 12.65
C ASP A 226 -5.42 -5.17 12.66
N ASN A 227 -4.75 -5.53 13.72
CA ASN A 227 -4.32 -6.89 14.01
C ASN A 227 -4.07 -7.10 15.51
N SER A 228 -3.69 -8.31 15.88
CA SER A 228 -3.42 -8.69 17.28
C SER A 228 -1.97 -8.44 17.74
N GLY A 229 -1.13 -7.82 16.89
CA GLY A 229 0.32 -7.65 17.12
C GLY A 229 1.14 -8.92 16.84
N HIS A 230 0.54 -9.95 16.25
CA HIS A 230 1.21 -11.23 15.97
C HIS A 230 1.16 -11.67 14.51
N TRP A 231 0.22 -11.17 13.75
CA TRP A 231 -0.04 -11.53 12.35
C TRP A 231 -0.47 -10.30 11.58
N ASP A 232 -0.16 -10.31 10.32
CA ASP A 232 -0.68 -9.34 9.36
C ASP A 232 -2.10 -9.75 8.94
N ASP A 233 -3.06 -9.50 9.86
CA ASP A 233 -4.42 -10.04 9.76
C ASP A 233 -5.34 -9.21 8.86
N HIS A 234 -5.01 -7.94 8.60
CA HIS A 234 -5.85 -6.98 7.88
C HIS A 234 -7.29 -6.91 8.42
N LEU A 235 -7.43 -6.85 9.76
CA LEU A 235 -8.74 -6.77 10.43
C LEU A 235 -9.34 -5.38 10.30
N LEU A 236 -10.67 -5.33 10.42
CA LEU A 236 -11.38 -4.07 10.56
C LEU A 236 -10.91 -3.35 11.84
N PRO A 237 -10.64 -2.03 11.78
CA PRO A 237 -10.27 -1.25 12.95
C PRO A 237 -11.21 -1.48 14.16
N GLY A 238 -10.62 -1.71 15.33
CA GLY A 238 -11.33 -2.09 16.55
C GLY A 238 -11.55 -3.59 16.74
N MET A 239 -11.16 -4.43 15.78
CA MET A 239 -11.18 -5.91 15.94
C MET A 239 -9.84 -6.49 16.39
N GLY A 240 -8.78 -5.70 16.40
CA GLY A 240 -7.47 -6.01 16.96
C GLY A 240 -7.21 -5.21 18.25
N ASN A 241 -5.99 -4.77 18.41
CA ASN A 241 -5.57 -4.04 19.62
C ASN A 241 -4.70 -2.80 19.34
N ILE A 242 -4.72 -2.27 18.10
CA ILE A 242 -4.11 -0.98 17.79
C ILE A 242 -4.82 0.15 18.53
N LYS A 243 -4.06 1.09 19.08
CA LYS A 243 -4.58 2.26 19.81
C LYS A 243 -5.03 3.36 18.84
N TRP A 244 -6.17 3.16 18.19
CA TRP A 244 -6.61 3.99 17.09
C TRP A 244 -6.71 5.49 17.39
N SER A 245 -7.18 5.88 18.59
CA SER A 245 -7.19 7.31 18.94
C SER A 245 -5.78 7.92 18.94
N ALA A 246 -4.76 7.17 19.36
CA ALA A 246 -3.38 7.63 19.32
C ALA A 246 -2.83 7.71 17.88
N VAL A 247 -3.25 6.79 17.01
CA VAL A 247 -2.94 6.84 15.55
C VAL A 247 -3.54 8.10 14.93
N PHE A 248 -4.81 8.40 15.21
CA PHE A 248 -5.45 9.61 14.69
C PHE A 248 -4.84 10.90 15.25
N ASP A 249 -4.51 10.93 16.56
CA ASP A 249 -3.78 12.05 17.17
C ASP A 249 -2.43 12.25 16.48
N ALA A 250 -1.69 11.18 16.17
CA ALA A 250 -0.41 11.26 15.48
C ALA A 250 -0.55 11.77 14.03
N LEU A 251 -1.59 11.36 13.30
CA LEU A 251 -1.90 11.87 11.96
C LEU A 251 -2.26 13.36 11.99
N ASP A 252 -3.00 13.80 13.01
CA ASP A 252 -3.31 15.23 13.18
C ASP A 252 -2.04 16.03 13.59
N ASP A 253 -1.15 15.48 14.45
CA ASP A 253 0.13 16.09 14.84
C ASP A 253 1.04 16.38 13.64
N ILE A 254 1.07 15.49 12.64
CA ILE A 254 1.86 15.69 11.41
C ILE A 254 1.12 16.50 10.33
N GLY A 255 -0.13 16.89 10.58
CA GLY A 255 -0.96 17.64 9.63
C GLY A 255 -1.40 16.80 8.42
N TYR A 256 -1.66 15.50 8.58
CA TYR A 256 -2.09 14.63 7.48
C TYR A 256 -3.46 15.04 6.92
N THR A 257 -3.52 15.24 5.61
CA THR A 257 -4.73 15.66 4.88
C THR A 257 -5.16 14.71 3.77
N GLY A 258 -4.45 13.59 3.62
CA GLY A 258 -4.73 12.59 2.58
C GLY A 258 -5.97 11.74 2.87
N VAL A 259 -6.15 10.71 2.05
CA VAL A 259 -7.23 9.74 2.19
C VAL A 259 -6.90 8.74 3.31
N TYR A 260 -7.85 8.49 4.20
CA TYR A 260 -7.79 7.40 5.18
C TYR A 260 -8.11 6.10 4.45
N ASN A 261 -7.08 5.51 3.83
CA ASN A 261 -7.25 4.30 3.03
C ASN A 261 -7.12 3.05 3.89
N PHE A 262 -8.11 2.16 3.78
CA PHE A 262 -8.17 0.91 4.53
C PHE A 262 -7.79 -0.27 3.65
N GLU A 263 -6.93 -1.14 4.16
CA GLU A 263 -6.51 -2.36 3.50
C GLU A 263 -7.00 -3.57 4.29
N LEU A 264 -8.16 -4.11 3.92
CA LEU A 264 -8.87 -5.09 4.73
C LEU A 264 -8.98 -6.46 4.06
N SER A 265 -8.88 -7.52 4.87
CA SER A 265 -9.23 -8.88 4.49
C SER A 265 -10.74 -9.03 4.42
N VAL A 266 -11.32 -8.89 3.22
CA VAL A 266 -12.79 -8.99 3.00
C VAL A 266 -13.23 -10.29 2.35
N GLY A 267 -12.30 -11.10 1.86
CA GLY A 267 -12.60 -12.31 1.07
C GLY A 267 -13.40 -13.39 1.82
N PHE A 268 -13.34 -13.41 3.15
CA PHE A 268 -14.08 -14.36 3.99
C PHE A 268 -15.62 -14.16 3.93
N ALA A 269 -16.09 -12.97 3.57
CA ALA A 269 -17.51 -12.67 3.47
C ALA A 269 -18.25 -13.50 2.37
N GLY A 270 -17.51 -14.12 1.47
CA GLY A 270 -18.08 -15.06 0.51
C GLY A 270 -19.22 -14.43 -0.32
N LYS A 271 -20.40 -15.04 -0.31
CA LYS A 271 -21.55 -14.54 -1.06
C LYS A 271 -22.14 -13.24 -0.51
N MET A 272 -21.81 -12.88 0.72
CA MET A 272 -22.28 -11.68 1.43
C MET A 272 -21.31 -10.48 1.25
N LEU A 273 -20.39 -10.55 0.26
CA LEU A 273 -19.31 -9.55 0.18
C LEU A 273 -19.84 -8.15 -0.13
N GLU A 274 -20.86 -7.99 -0.97
CA GLU A 274 -21.42 -6.68 -1.29
C GLU A 274 -22.11 -6.06 -0.07
N GLU A 275 -22.92 -6.82 0.65
CA GLU A 275 -23.58 -6.37 1.88
C GLU A 275 -22.56 -6.06 2.97
N TYR A 276 -21.48 -6.86 3.04
CA TYR A 276 -20.39 -6.61 3.98
C TYR A 276 -19.64 -5.33 3.63
N MET A 277 -19.41 -5.02 2.36
CA MET A 277 -18.79 -3.77 1.91
C MET A 277 -19.63 -2.55 2.31
N ILE A 278 -20.95 -2.61 2.16
CA ILE A 278 -21.85 -1.54 2.61
C ILE A 278 -21.75 -1.34 4.13
N PHE A 279 -21.73 -2.44 4.88
CA PHE A 279 -21.57 -2.38 6.34
C PHE A 279 -20.25 -1.71 6.73
N ILE A 280 -19.10 -2.17 6.18
CA ILE A 280 -17.81 -1.63 6.55
C ILE A 280 -17.60 -0.18 6.10
N GLY A 281 -18.19 0.22 4.96
CA GLY A 281 -18.13 1.61 4.52
C GLY A 281 -18.82 2.56 5.51
N GLY A 282 -20.03 2.18 5.98
CA GLY A 282 -20.72 2.93 7.04
C GLY A 282 -19.95 2.95 8.37
N TYR A 283 -19.44 1.77 8.77
CA TYR A 283 -18.63 1.64 9.98
C TYR A 283 -17.39 2.52 9.94
N LEU A 284 -16.62 2.45 8.85
CA LEU A 284 -15.37 3.19 8.70
C LEU A 284 -15.61 4.71 8.62
N ARG A 285 -16.72 5.13 8.02
CA ARG A 285 -17.10 6.55 8.01
C ARG A 285 -17.30 7.05 9.45
N GLU A 286 -18.12 6.33 10.23
CA GLU A 286 -18.36 6.69 11.63
C GLU A 286 -17.06 6.63 12.45
N PHE A 287 -16.23 5.61 12.24
CA PHE A 287 -14.95 5.44 12.91
C PHE A 287 -14.00 6.62 12.67
N VAL A 288 -13.86 7.06 11.41
CA VAL A 288 -13.00 8.21 11.04
C VAL A 288 -13.59 9.51 11.59
N ASP A 289 -14.89 9.73 11.47
CA ASP A 289 -15.55 10.94 11.97
C ASP A 289 -15.50 11.05 13.50
N ASN A 290 -15.45 9.93 14.21
CA ASN A 290 -15.28 9.88 15.68
C ASN A 290 -13.81 9.73 16.13
N HIS A 291 -12.85 10.01 15.27
CA HIS A 291 -11.42 10.03 15.61
C HIS A 291 -10.91 8.70 16.17
N GLY A 292 -11.25 7.60 15.50
CA GLY A 292 -10.83 6.27 15.89
C GLY A 292 -11.54 5.70 17.14
N LYS A 293 -12.64 6.33 17.58
CA LYS A 293 -13.42 5.86 18.71
C LYS A 293 -14.79 5.36 18.23
N MET A 294 -15.13 4.15 18.61
CA MET A 294 -16.50 3.67 18.48
C MET A 294 -17.28 4.05 19.75
N LYS A 295 -18.48 4.57 19.56
CA LYS A 295 -19.37 4.93 20.69
C LYS A 295 -20.13 3.72 21.17
#